data_8b829fe35256ac633388d8fb4b9759d8
#
_entry.id   8b829fe35256ac633388d8fb4b9759d8
#
_cell.length_a   1.000
_cell.length_b   1.000
_cell.length_c   1.000
_cell.angle_alpha   90.00
_cell.angle_beta   90.00
_cell.angle_gamma   90.00
#
_symmetry.space_group_name_H-M   'P 1'
#
loop_
_entity.id
_entity.type
_entity.pdbx_description
1 polymer ?
#
loop_
_entity_poly.entity_id
_entity_poly.type
_entity_poly.pdbx_seq_one_letter_code
_entity_poly.pdbx_strand_id
1 'polypeptide(L)'
;MDLSQYNENTGLVPVRIESNKYNDQIDSMKSKTENVAVSVEDKLAKQFVITPVITGEPEEGYVTGDVTTAENIIRISGAQSVVSAIKKVTAEVSVAGLSNSINTSVDLRLYDENGDLIKDTNLAKNISTVAVSVQILATKELPLKFNYSGEPAEGYCVSGELTSDVESVMVAGRASVLSSMSVLEVAAAAVNVDGMSQTTKVPVTIARYLPEGISLISEDVETVNVTVPIERIITNTYTLDKKNITMQNLPDTLEAEILGASDTIDVDLTGIASVMNSVGVRSLTLKATVDLSLIHISEPTRPY
;
A
#
# COMPACT_ATOMS: atom_id res chain seq x y z
N MET A 1 -2.70 -59.34 19.75
CA MET A 1 -3.99 -59.65 19.16
C MET A 1 -3.68 -60.16 17.73
N ASP A 2 -4.17 -61.32 17.39
CA ASP A 2 -3.96 -61.94 16.07
C ASP A 2 -5.19 -61.73 15.22
N LEU A 3 -5.08 -60.83 14.22
CA LEU A 3 -6.14 -60.49 13.30
C LEU A 3 -6.46 -61.59 12.28
N SER A 4 -5.63 -62.65 12.17
CA SER A 4 -5.93 -63.81 11.31
C SER A 4 -7.20 -64.56 11.76
N GLN A 5 -7.60 -64.39 13.00
CA GLN A 5 -8.83 -64.96 13.59
C GLN A 5 -10.00 -63.97 13.65
N TYR A 6 -9.92 -62.84 12.96
CA TYR A 6 -11.02 -61.86 12.88
C TYR A 6 -12.21 -62.44 12.10
N ASN A 7 -13.36 -62.40 12.72
CA ASN A 7 -14.61 -62.84 12.09
C ASN A 7 -15.36 -61.62 11.52
N GLU A 8 -15.35 -61.47 10.20
CA GLU A 8 -15.97 -60.34 9.50
C GLU A 8 -17.48 -60.19 9.77
N ASN A 9 -18.21 -61.32 10.02
CA ASN A 9 -19.65 -61.28 10.27
C ASN A 9 -19.99 -60.78 11.69
N THR A 10 -19.15 -61.03 12.69
CA THR A 10 -19.42 -60.66 14.08
C THR A 10 -18.57 -59.52 14.60
N GLY A 11 -17.51 -59.13 13.86
CA GLY A 11 -16.54 -58.13 14.34
C GLY A 11 -15.75 -58.55 15.56
N LEU A 12 -15.66 -59.85 15.87
CA LEU A 12 -15.05 -60.35 17.07
C LEU A 12 -13.71 -61.02 16.78
N VAL A 13 -12.76 -60.82 17.70
CA VAL A 13 -11.45 -61.50 17.74
C VAL A 13 -11.31 -62.21 19.09
N PRO A 14 -10.91 -63.50 19.12
CA PRO A 14 -10.69 -64.18 20.38
C PRO A 14 -9.46 -63.63 21.10
N VAL A 15 -9.59 -63.54 22.42
CA VAL A 15 -8.51 -63.08 23.31
C VAL A 15 -7.64 -64.27 23.71
N ARG A 16 -6.36 -64.23 23.27
CA ARG A 16 -5.36 -65.18 23.73
C ARG A 16 -4.49 -64.50 24.80
N ILE A 17 -4.35 -65.13 25.94
CA ILE A 17 -3.52 -64.64 27.02
C ILE A 17 -2.24 -65.49 27.07
N GLU A 18 -1.12 -64.80 27.07
CA GLU A 18 0.22 -65.42 27.23
C GLU A 18 0.97 -64.67 28.34
N SER A 19 1.68 -65.44 29.17
CA SER A 19 2.59 -64.86 30.16
C SER A 19 4.00 -64.81 29.61
N ASN A 20 4.72 -63.72 29.81
CA ASN A 20 6.13 -63.58 29.46
C ASN A 20 7.08 -64.09 30.57
N LYS A 21 6.55 -64.49 31.74
CA LYS A 21 7.30 -65.04 32.90
C LYS A 21 6.48 -66.13 33.63
N TYR A 22 7.17 -67.10 34.20
CA TYR A 22 6.58 -68.15 35.04
C TYR A 22 5.62 -69.08 34.30
N ASN A 23 5.76 -69.29 33.00
CA ASN A 23 4.90 -70.16 32.21
C ASN A 23 4.88 -71.60 32.74
N ASP A 24 6.00 -72.07 33.31
CA ASP A 24 6.14 -73.43 33.89
C ASP A 24 5.46 -73.58 35.31
N GLN A 25 5.02 -72.43 35.85
CA GLN A 25 4.41 -72.39 37.19
C GLN A 25 2.92 -72.03 37.16
N ILE A 26 2.39 -71.76 35.94
CA ILE A 26 0.99 -71.36 35.72
C ILE A 26 0.25 -72.54 35.08
N ASP A 27 -0.65 -73.16 35.81
CA ASP A 27 -1.44 -74.31 35.36
C ASP A 27 -2.47 -73.91 34.25
N SER A 28 -3.09 -72.75 34.40
CA SER A 28 -4.03 -72.26 33.35
C SER A 28 -4.19 -70.77 33.44
N MET A 29 -4.35 -70.13 32.27
CA MET A 29 -4.71 -68.70 32.07
C MET A 29 -6.02 -68.64 31.34
N LYS A 30 -7.03 -67.97 31.89
CA LYS A 30 -8.33 -67.73 31.22
C LYS A 30 -8.68 -66.25 31.29
N SER A 31 -9.05 -65.70 30.17
CA SER A 31 -9.67 -64.38 30.13
C SER A 31 -11.11 -64.45 30.66
N LYS A 32 -11.56 -63.44 31.36
CA LYS A 32 -12.97 -63.25 31.66
C LYS A 32 -13.75 -62.82 30.41
N THR A 33 -13.07 -62.23 29.42
CA THR A 33 -13.62 -61.85 28.12
C THR A 33 -13.03 -62.75 27.06
N GLU A 34 -13.84 -63.63 26.49
CA GLU A 34 -13.38 -64.59 25.45
C GLU A 34 -13.13 -63.95 24.11
N ASN A 35 -13.91 -62.92 23.74
CA ASN A 35 -13.81 -62.22 22.51
C ASN A 35 -13.87 -60.71 22.72
N VAL A 36 -13.13 -59.93 21.90
CA VAL A 36 -13.14 -58.47 21.88
C VAL A 36 -13.69 -58.02 20.53
N ALA A 37 -14.60 -57.06 20.55
CA ALA A 37 -15.10 -56.43 19.30
C ALA A 37 -14.00 -55.52 18.74
N VAL A 38 -13.72 -55.69 17.47
CA VAL A 38 -12.74 -54.92 16.71
C VAL A 38 -13.36 -54.43 15.42
N SER A 39 -13.28 -53.15 15.14
CA SER A 39 -13.60 -52.59 13.82
C SER A 39 -12.35 -52.60 12.95
N VAL A 40 -12.46 -53.23 11.80
CA VAL A 40 -11.37 -53.30 10.80
C VAL A 40 -11.82 -52.53 9.57
N GLU A 41 -11.01 -51.57 9.14
CA GLU A 41 -11.22 -50.77 7.94
C GLU A 41 -9.96 -50.75 7.09
N ASP A 42 -10.16 -50.48 5.78
CA ASP A 42 -9.03 -50.28 4.89
C ASP A 42 -8.22 -49.03 5.32
N LYS A 43 -6.89 -49.14 5.14
CA LYS A 43 -5.99 -48.05 5.41
C LYS A 43 -5.91 -47.14 4.18
N LEU A 44 -6.32 -45.87 4.33
CA LEU A 44 -6.19 -44.84 3.30
C LEU A 44 -5.04 -43.89 3.64
N ALA A 45 -4.29 -43.48 2.61
CA ALA A 45 -3.33 -42.40 2.71
C ALA A 45 -3.66 -41.30 1.70
N LYS A 46 -3.77 -40.07 2.14
CA LYS A 46 -4.13 -38.90 1.32
C LYS A 46 -3.24 -37.70 1.67
N GLN A 47 -3.02 -36.86 0.66
CA GLN A 47 -2.33 -35.57 0.84
C GLN A 47 -3.35 -34.46 0.97
N PHE A 48 -3.04 -33.48 1.86
CA PHE A 48 -3.86 -32.32 2.09
C PHE A 48 -2.99 -31.06 2.03
N VAL A 49 -3.56 -29.98 1.54
CA VAL A 49 -2.93 -28.65 1.58
C VAL A 49 -3.08 -28.08 3.00
N ILE A 50 -2.00 -27.51 3.51
CA ILE A 50 -2.01 -26.81 4.80
C ILE A 50 -2.42 -25.36 4.53
N THR A 51 -3.48 -24.91 5.21
CA THR A 51 -3.97 -23.54 5.10
C THR A 51 -3.62 -22.78 6.38
N PRO A 52 -2.76 -21.77 6.34
CA PRO A 52 -2.53 -20.91 7.48
C PRO A 52 -3.80 -20.12 7.81
N VAL A 53 -4.08 -19.98 9.10
CA VAL A 53 -5.22 -19.19 9.62
C VAL A 53 -4.69 -18.24 10.67
N ILE A 54 -4.91 -16.95 10.45
CA ILE A 54 -4.52 -15.90 11.37
C ILE A 54 -5.68 -15.62 12.31
N THR A 55 -5.38 -15.46 13.61
CA THR A 55 -6.35 -15.12 14.65
C THR A 55 -5.90 -13.90 15.43
N GLY A 56 -6.87 -13.07 15.84
CA GLY A 56 -6.58 -11.81 16.53
C GLY A 56 -6.14 -10.71 15.56
N GLU A 57 -5.91 -9.53 16.10
CA GLU A 57 -5.47 -8.34 15.35
C GLU A 57 -4.09 -7.91 15.88
N PRO A 58 -3.18 -7.44 15.02
CA PRO A 58 -1.92 -6.83 15.44
C PRO A 58 -2.13 -5.61 16.35
N GLU A 59 -1.06 -5.09 16.92
CA GLU A 59 -1.06 -3.84 17.67
C GLU A 59 -1.56 -2.68 16.79
N GLU A 60 -2.19 -1.67 17.39
CA GLU A 60 -2.63 -0.46 16.68
C GLU A 60 -1.47 0.18 15.91
N GLY A 61 -1.71 0.55 14.66
CA GLY A 61 -0.67 1.03 13.75
C GLY A 61 0.08 -0.06 12.99
N TYR A 62 -0.38 -1.32 13.08
CA TYR A 62 0.18 -2.45 12.35
C TYR A 62 -0.89 -3.27 11.64
N VAL A 63 -0.50 -3.96 10.57
CA VAL A 63 -1.36 -4.88 9.83
C VAL A 63 -0.61 -6.17 9.51
N THR A 64 -1.37 -7.23 9.27
CA THR A 64 -0.83 -8.49 8.79
C THR A 64 -0.51 -8.39 7.30
N GLY A 65 0.73 -8.67 6.93
CA GLY A 65 1.17 -8.81 5.55
C GLY A 65 1.14 -10.26 5.08
N ASP A 66 2.19 -10.67 4.36
CA ASP A 66 2.30 -12.03 3.81
C ASP A 66 2.40 -13.10 4.89
N VAL A 67 1.71 -14.21 4.64
CA VAL A 67 1.71 -15.40 5.49
C VAL A 67 2.24 -16.58 4.69
N THR A 68 3.30 -17.20 5.16
CA THR A 68 3.93 -18.34 4.50
C THR A 68 4.12 -19.51 5.46
N THR A 69 4.07 -20.73 4.93
CA THR A 69 4.34 -21.97 5.66
C THR A 69 5.58 -22.67 5.09
N ALA A 70 6.39 -23.28 5.96
CA ALA A 70 7.59 -24.01 5.51
C ALA A 70 7.23 -25.19 4.61
N GLU A 71 6.16 -25.90 4.95
CA GLU A 71 5.55 -26.94 4.13
C GLU A 71 4.11 -26.55 3.82
N ASN A 72 3.70 -26.79 2.57
CA ASN A 72 2.34 -26.52 2.11
C ASN A 72 1.46 -27.78 1.99
N ILE A 73 2.02 -28.97 2.17
CA ILE A 73 1.35 -30.25 2.00
C ILE A 73 1.70 -31.19 3.16
N ILE A 74 0.67 -31.85 3.71
CA ILE A 74 0.80 -32.93 4.69
C ILE A 74 0.26 -34.24 4.10
N ARG A 75 0.90 -35.37 4.41
CA ARG A 75 0.40 -36.70 4.13
C ARG A 75 -0.14 -37.33 5.41
N ILE A 76 -1.42 -37.74 5.37
CA ILE A 76 -2.12 -38.35 6.49
C ILE A 76 -2.57 -39.74 6.06
N SER A 77 -2.39 -40.71 6.94
CA SER A 77 -2.86 -42.09 6.73
C SER A 77 -3.50 -42.67 8.01
N GLY A 78 -4.55 -43.46 7.81
CA GLY A 78 -5.33 -44.07 8.90
C GLY A 78 -6.53 -44.81 8.35
N ALA A 79 -7.52 -45.07 9.19
CA ALA A 79 -8.79 -45.67 8.81
C ALA A 79 -9.46 -44.85 7.67
N GLN A 80 -9.96 -45.55 6.65
CA GLN A 80 -10.53 -44.89 5.46
C GLN A 80 -11.67 -43.93 5.80
N SER A 81 -12.54 -44.29 6.73
CA SER A 81 -13.64 -43.44 7.19
C SER A 81 -13.13 -42.11 7.75
N VAL A 82 -12.10 -42.14 8.59
CA VAL A 82 -11.53 -40.95 9.23
C VAL A 82 -10.79 -40.09 8.24
N VAL A 83 -9.90 -40.70 7.41
CA VAL A 83 -9.11 -39.94 6.41
C VAL A 83 -10.02 -39.30 5.35
N SER A 84 -11.12 -39.96 4.98
CA SER A 84 -12.08 -39.44 4.01
C SER A 84 -12.92 -38.29 4.57
N ALA A 85 -13.13 -38.26 5.88
CA ALA A 85 -13.83 -37.19 6.59
C ALA A 85 -13.02 -35.88 6.64
N ILE A 86 -11.67 -35.95 6.54
CA ILE A 86 -10.82 -34.75 6.57
C ILE A 86 -11.08 -33.93 5.30
N LYS A 87 -11.50 -32.68 5.48
CA LYS A 87 -11.72 -31.70 4.41
C LYS A 87 -10.72 -30.54 4.44
N LYS A 88 -10.28 -30.14 5.63
CA LYS A 88 -9.40 -28.99 5.80
C LYS A 88 -8.32 -29.30 6.83
N VAL A 89 -7.10 -28.84 6.52
CA VAL A 89 -5.96 -28.87 7.45
C VAL A 89 -5.50 -27.44 7.67
N THR A 90 -5.46 -26.99 8.92
CA THR A 90 -5.08 -25.61 9.26
C THR A 90 -3.85 -25.56 10.17
N ALA A 91 -3.11 -24.46 10.00
CA ALA A 91 -2.05 -24.02 10.88
C ALA A 91 -2.47 -22.66 11.47
N GLU A 92 -2.90 -22.63 12.73
CA GLU A 92 -3.46 -21.43 13.35
C GLU A 92 -2.38 -20.67 14.12
N VAL A 93 -2.23 -19.36 13.79
CA VAL A 93 -1.28 -18.45 14.42
C VAL A 93 -2.02 -17.23 14.96
N SER A 94 -1.78 -16.90 16.23
CA SER A 94 -2.28 -15.66 16.80
C SER A 94 -1.30 -14.52 16.55
N VAL A 95 -1.82 -13.41 16.03
CA VAL A 95 -1.10 -12.14 15.84
C VAL A 95 -1.56 -11.06 16.82
N ALA A 96 -2.39 -11.41 17.78
CA ALA A 96 -2.98 -10.46 18.73
C ALA A 96 -1.89 -9.64 19.45
N GLY A 97 -1.94 -8.30 19.27
CA GLY A 97 -1.04 -7.35 19.89
C GLY A 97 0.42 -7.42 19.41
N LEU A 98 0.69 -8.06 18.27
CA LEU A 98 2.04 -8.11 17.70
C LEU A 98 2.34 -6.84 16.90
N SER A 99 3.55 -6.30 17.10
CA SER A 99 4.14 -5.18 16.33
C SER A 99 5.36 -5.61 15.51
N ASN A 100 5.73 -6.89 15.57
CA ASN A 100 6.86 -7.44 14.81
C ASN A 100 6.48 -8.74 14.13
N SER A 101 7.08 -9.00 12.98
CA SER A 101 6.92 -10.27 12.26
C SER A 101 7.32 -11.46 13.13
N ILE A 102 6.58 -12.55 13.01
CA ILE A 102 6.79 -13.77 13.80
C ILE A 102 7.07 -14.96 12.88
N ASN A 103 7.94 -15.85 13.35
CA ASN A 103 8.13 -17.18 12.79
C ASN A 103 7.98 -18.18 13.93
N THR A 104 6.94 -19.00 13.88
CA THR A 104 6.60 -19.94 14.96
C THR A 104 6.14 -21.27 14.40
N SER A 105 6.41 -22.35 15.15
CA SER A 105 5.89 -23.67 14.80
C SER A 105 4.57 -23.90 15.52
N VAL A 106 3.56 -24.30 14.75
CA VAL A 106 2.20 -24.56 15.26
C VAL A 106 1.74 -25.97 14.94
N ASP A 107 0.88 -26.53 15.76
CA ASP A 107 0.24 -27.82 15.54
C ASP A 107 -0.77 -27.75 14.39
N LEU A 108 -0.78 -28.80 13.56
CA LEU A 108 -1.76 -28.93 12.50
C LEU A 108 -3.09 -29.44 13.03
N ARG A 109 -4.17 -28.72 12.71
CA ARG A 109 -5.54 -29.07 13.05
C ARG A 109 -6.29 -29.59 11.85
N LEU A 110 -7.06 -30.67 12.07
CA LEU A 110 -7.82 -31.35 11.03
C LEU A 110 -9.30 -31.10 11.24
N TYR A 111 -10.00 -30.71 10.18
CA TYR A 111 -11.42 -30.40 10.24
C TYR A 111 -12.19 -31.22 9.20
N ASP A 112 -13.41 -31.63 9.57
CA ASP A 112 -14.38 -32.26 8.68
C ASP A 112 -15.15 -31.21 7.83
N GLU A 113 -16.17 -31.66 7.11
CA GLU A 113 -16.99 -30.77 6.27
C GLU A 113 -17.91 -29.84 7.07
N ASN A 114 -18.22 -30.17 8.33
CA ASN A 114 -19.03 -29.34 9.21
C ASN A 114 -18.18 -28.27 9.93
N GLY A 115 -16.84 -28.38 9.82
CA GLY A 115 -15.91 -27.53 10.56
C GLY A 115 -15.59 -28.05 11.95
N ASP A 116 -15.94 -29.31 12.26
CA ASP A 116 -15.63 -29.95 13.53
C ASP A 116 -14.20 -30.50 13.55
N LEU A 117 -13.52 -30.33 14.70
CA LEU A 117 -12.15 -30.78 14.88
C LEU A 117 -12.07 -32.30 15.00
N ILE A 118 -11.34 -32.94 14.08
CA ILE A 118 -11.05 -34.39 14.11
C ILE A 118 -9.91 -34.66 15.10
N LYS A 119 -10.24 -35.30 16.23
CA LYS A 119 -9.31 -35.69 17.32
C LYS A 119 -9.03 -37.19 17.29
N ASP A 120 -8.49 -37.71 16.18
CA ASP A 120 -8.12 -39.13 16.11
C ASP A 120 -6.62 -39.30 16.36
N THR A 121 -6.27 -40.05 17.39
CA THR A 121 -4.88 -40.36 17.77
C THR A 121 -4.24 -41.45 16.91
N ASN A 122 -5.03 -42.21 16.15
CA ASN A 122 -4.58 -43.32 15.31
C ASN A 122 -4.17 -42.87 13.89
N LEU A 123 -4.27 -41.57 13.58
CA LEU A 123 -3.82 -41.03 12.33
C LEU A 123 -2.28 -40.89 12.30
N ALA A 124 -1.63 -41.52 11.33
CA ALA A 124 -0.21 -41.32 11.08
C ALA A 124 -0.04 -40.09 10.16
N LYS A 125 0.74 -39.12 10.60
CA LYS A 125 1.07 -37.88 9.90
C LYS A 125 2.57 -37.86 9.62
N ASN A 126 2.98 -37.37 8.43
CA ASN A 126 4.42 -37.20 8.16
C ASN A 126 5.03 -36.02 8.93
N ILE A 127 4.22 -35.01 9.23
CA ILE A 127 4.54 -33.88 10.11
C ILE A 127 3.38 -33.62 11.06
N SER A 128 3.66 -33.21 12.29
CA SER A 128 2.62 -32.83 13.28
C SER A 128 2.54 -31.32 13.47
N THR A 129 3.65 -30.63 13.23
CA THR A 129 3.80 -29.17 13.32
C THR A 129 4.33 -28.61 12.01
N VAL A 130 4.03 -27.35 11.74
CA VAL A 130 4.59 -26.60 10.61
C VAL A 130 5.06 -25.24 11.09
N ALA A 131 6.21 -24.78 10.58
CA ALA A 131 6.66 -23.41 10.81
C ALA A 131 5.86 -22.45 9.93
N VAL A 132 5.26 -21.43 10.57
CA VAL A 132 4.49 -20.38 9.90
C VAL A 132 5.20 -19.06 10.14
N SER A 133 5.50 -18.36 9.06
CA SER A 133 6.00 -16.98 9.08
C SER A 133 4.87 -16.04 8.75
N VAL A 134 4.63 -15.06 9.63
CA VAL A 134 3.64 -14.00 9.45
C VAL A 134 4.38 -12.67 9.46
N GLN A 135 4.24 -11.92 8.38
CA GLN A 135 4.75 -10.56 8.34
C GLN A 135 3.78 -9.62 9.07
N ILE A 136 4.32 -8.80 9.96
CA ILE A 136 3.61 -7.68 10.57
C ILE A 136 4.24 -6.40 10.00
N LEU A 137 3.41 -5.60 9.35
CA LEU A 137 3.80 -4.36 8.68
C LEU A 137 3.28 -3.17 9.47
N ALA A 138 4.13 -2.16 9.63
CA ALA A 138 3.69 -0.88 10.19
C ALA A 138 2.78 -0.16 9.19
N THR A 139 1.85 0.64 9.68
CA THR A 139 0.99 1.49 8.86
C THR A 139 1.39 2.95 9.02
N LYS A 140 1.23 3.72 7.95
CA LYS A 140 1.46 5.16 7.96
C LYS A 140 0.55 5.86 6.99
N GLU A 141 0.00 6.98 7.41
CA GLU A 141 -0.69 7.91 6.54
C GLU A 141 0.35 8.80 5.83
N LEU A 142 0.32 8.83 4.50
CA LEU A 142 1.20 9.63 3.67
C LEU A 142 0.39 10.63 2.84
N PRO A 143 0.65 11.93 2.96
CA PRO A 143 0.10 12.93 2.05
C PRO A 143 0.54 12.65 0.62
N LEU A 144 -0.35 12.90 -0.35
CA LEU A 144 -0.07 12.78 -1.77
C LEU A 144 0.45 14.12 -2.30
N LYS A 145 1.50 14.06 -3.12
CA LYS A 145 2.01 15.21 -3.85
C LYS A 145 2.10 14.88 -5.33
N PHE A 146 1.46 15.72 -6.13
CA PHE A 146 1.41 15.55 -7.57
C PHE A 146 2.28 16.60 -8.26
N ASN A 147 3.01 16.15 -9.25
CA ASN A 147 3.70 17.01 -10.23
C ASN A 147 3.09 16.72 -11.60
N TYR A 148 3.35 17.59 -12.56
CA TYR A 148 2.89 17.39 -13.93
C TYR A 148 4.05 17.48 -14.92
N SER A 149 3.83 16.99 -16.13
CA SER A 149 4.74 17.04 -17.26
C SER A 149 4.00 17.61 -18.49
N GLY A 150 4.78 18.12 -19.43
CA GLY A 150 4.24 18.69 -20.66
C GLY A 150 3.93 20.18 -20.56
N GLU A 151 3.38 20.74 -21.61
CA GLU A 151 3.03 22.16 -21.74
C GLU A 151 1.54 22.32 -22.12
N PRO A 152 0.78 23.15 -21.39
CA PRO A 152 -0.59 23.49 -21.78
C PRO A 152 -0.65 24.07 -23.20
N ALA A 153 -1.86 24.16 -23.77
CA ALA A 153 -2.08 24.76 -25.04
C ALA A 153 -1.57 26.22 -25.07
N GLU A 154 -1.20 26.70 -26.26
CA GLU A 154 -0.75 28.08 -26.46
C GLU A 154 -1.74 29.09 -25.88
N GLY A 155 -1.25 30.02 -25.08
CA GLY A 155 -2.07 31.01 -24.34
C GLY A 155 -2.74 30.49 -23.07
N TYR A 156 -2.34 29.32 -22.57
CA TYR A 156 -2.82 28.73 -21.31
C TYR A 156 -1.66 28.35 -20.39
N CYS A 157 -1.93 28.28 -19.11
CA CYS A 157 -0.95 27.79 -18.10
C CYS A 157 -1.64 27.05 -16.97
N VAL A 158 -0.85 26.26 -16.23
CA VAL A 158 -1.28 25.72 -14.93
C VAL A 158 -1.31 26.87 -13.93
N SER A 159 -2.49 27.19 -13.40
CA SER A 159 -2.73 28.40 -12.59
C SER A 159 -2.52 28.21 -11.09
N GLY A 160 -2.27 26.99 -10.62
CA GLY A 160 -2.11 26.70 -9.21
C GLY A 160 -1.57 25.31 -8.93
N GLU A 161 -1.55 24.93 -7.67
CA GLU A 161 -1.17 23.58 -7.26
C GLU A 161 -2.21 22.54 -7.71
N LEU A 162 -1.74 21.35 -8.06
CA LEU A 162 -2.61 20.22 -8.37
C LEU A 162 -3.27 19.76 -7.09
N THR A 163 -4.58 19.54 -7.13
CA THR A 163 -5.36 19.01 -6.02
C THR A 163 -5.94 17.64 -6.38
N SER A 164 -6.26 16.84 -5.39
CA SER A 164 -6.88 15.54 -5.61
C SER A 164 -8.11 15.34 -4.73
N ASP A 165 -8.95 14.39 -5.11
CA ASP A 165 -10.12 13.99 -4.32
C ASP A 165 -9.73 13.21 -3.05
N VAL A 166 -8.47 12.74 -2.96
CA VAL A 166 -7.86 12.10 -1.79
C VAL A 166 -6.57 12.84 -1.46
N GLU A 167 -6.46 13.41 -0.26
CA GLU A 167 -5.30 14.19 0.16
C GLU A 167 -4.15 13.31 0.69
N SER A 168 -4.50 12.18 1.32
CA SER A 168 -3.54 11.24 1.89
C SER A 168 -4.00 9.79 1.70
N VAL A 169 -3.06 8.87 1.76
CA VAL A 169 -3.32 7.43 1.67
C VAL A 169 -2.69 6.69 2.84
N MET A 170 -3.40 5.67 3.34
CA MET A 170 -2.87 4.77 4.35
C MET A 170 -2.08 3.65 3.67
N VAL A 171 -0.81 3.54 4.01
CA VAL A 171 0.09 2.53 3.45
C VAL A 171 0.62 1.60 4.54
N ALA A 172 0.94 0.37 4.15
CA ALA A 172 1.59 -0.62 4.99
C ALA A 172 2.97 -0.95 4.43
N GLY A 173 3.94 -1.15 5.31
CA GLY A 173 5.29 -1.52 4.92
C GLY A 173 6.21 -1.75 6.11
N ARG A 174 7.47 -2.05 5.82
CA ARG A 174 8.48 -2.17 6.89
C ARG A 174 8.67 -0.82 7.56
N ALA A 175 8.67 -0.79 8.89
CA ALA A 175 8.83 0.42 9.68
C ALA A 175 10.06 1.25 9.30
N SER A 176 11.18 0.60 8.93
CA SER A 176 12.41 1.27 8.48
C SER A 176 12.24 2.05 7.17
N VAL A 177 11.41 1.55 6.25
CA VAL A 177 11.11 2.22 4.98
C VAL A 177 10.13 3.36 5.21
N LEU A 178 9.04 3.09 5.95
CA LEU A 178 8.01 4.09 6.24
C LEU A 178 8.54 5.27 7.06
N SER A 179 9.52 5.05 7.95
CA SER A 179 10.12 6.13 8.75
C SER A 179 10.87 7.17 7.90
N SER A 180 11.38 6.77 6.74
CA SER A 180 12.07 7.67 5.80
C SER A 180 11.13 8.43 4.87
N MET A 181 9.85 8.03 4.81
CA MET A 181 8.85 8.64 3.93
C MET A 181 8.01 9.66 4.71
N SER A 182 7.93 10.89 4.23
CA SER A 182 7.06 11.95 4.77
C SER A 182 5.90 12.30 3.84
N VAL A 183 6.02 11.95 2.56
CA VAL A 183 5.07 12.25 1.50
C VAL A 183 5.20 11.18 0.42
N LEU A 184 4.12 10.86 -0.26
CA LEU A 184 4.15 10.04 -1.46
C LEU A 184 4.15 10.97 -2.70
N GLU A 185 5.32 11.10 -3.32
CA GLU A 185 5.45 11.89 -4.56
C GLU A 185 5.08 11.03 -5.76
N VAL A 186 4.07 11.50 -6.50
CA VAL A 186 3.66 10.88 -7.76
C VAL A 186 4.48 11.50 -8.89
N ALA A 187 5.09 10.65 -9.72
CA ALA A 187 5.93 11.11 -10.81
C ALA A 187 5.17 12.03 -11.77
N ALA A 188 5.84 13.08 -12.24
CA ALA A 188 5.23 14.08 -13.14
C ALA A 188 4.61 13.48 -14.41
N ALA A 189 5.16 12.37 -14.90
CA ALA A 189 4.62 11.65 -16.06
C ALA A 189 3.22 11.06 -15.84
N ALA A 190 2.74 10.96 -14.59
CA ALA A 190 1.39 10.51 -14.27
C ALA A 190 0.31 11.51 -14.69
N VAL A 191 0.66 12.79 -14.72
CA VAL A 191 -0.23 13.89 -15.07
C VAL A 191 0.39 14.65 -16.24
N ASN A 192 -0.02 14.31 -17.45
CA ASN A 192 0.42 15.00 -18.65
C ASN A 192 -0.57 16.13 -19.00
N VAL A 193 -0.05 17.36 -19.11
CA VAL A 193 -0.85 18.56 -19.42
C VAL A 193 -0.72 19.04 -20.86
N ASP A 194 -0.06 18.26 -21.73
CA ASP A 194 0.17 18.64 -23.13
C ASP A 194 -1.13 19.03 -23.84
N GLY A 195 -1.15 20.26 -24.37
CA GLY A 195 -2.27 20.79 -25.14
C GLY A 195 -3.56 21.03 -24.33
N MET A 196 -3.53 20.93 -22.99
CA MET A 196 -4.70 21.23 -22.17
C MET A 196 -5.05 22.71 -22.20
N SER A 197 -6.34 23.04 -22.40
CA SER A 197 -6.88 24.42 -22.49
C SER A 197 -7.96 24.69 -21.44
N GLN A 198 -8.25 23.73 -20.57
CA GLN A 198 -9.25 23.86 -19.50
C GLN A 198 -8.87 23.02 -18.30
N THR A 199 -9.36 23.40 -17.13
CA THR A 199 -9.23 22.61 -15.90
C THR A 199 -9.80 21.21 -16.11
N THR A 200 -8.99 20.20 -15.86
CA THR A 200 -9.32 18.79 -16.15
C THR A 200 -8.99 17.91 -14.96
N LYS A 201 -9.77 16.84 -14.77
CA LYS A 201 -9.49 15.77 -13.79
C LYS A 201 -8.80 14.62 -14.51
N VAL A 202 -7.65 14.21 -14.00
CA VAL A 202 -6.84 13.11 -14.52
C VAL A 202 -6.84 11.96 -13.51
N PRO A 203 -7.32 10.76 -13.88
CA PRO A 203 -7.25 9.60 -12.99
C PRO A 203 -5.82 9.07 -12.91
N VAL A 204 -5.31 8.89 -11.70
CA VAL A 204 -3.95 8.40 -11.43
C VAL A 204 -4.01 7.18 -10.53
N THR A 205 -3.44 6.06 -10.96
CA THR A 205 -3.32 4.83 -10.17
C THR A 205 -2.12 4.95 -9.24
N ILE A 206 -2.38 5.17 -7.96
CA ILE A 206 -1.35 5.43 -6.93
C ILE A 206 -0.45 4.22 -6.69
N ALA A 207 -1.01 2.99 -6.75
CA ALA A 207 -0.27 1.76 -6.51
C ALA A 207 1.02 1.63 -7.35
N ARG A 208 1.06 2.25 -8.53
CA ARG A 208 2.25 2.23 -9.43
C ARG A 208 3.42 3.08 -8.94
N TYR A 209 3.17 3.99 -8.03
CA TYR A 209 4.16 4.95 -7.50
C TYR A 209 4.61 4.62 -6.09
N LEU A 210 4.10 3.51 -5.53
CA LEU A 210 4.55 3.00 -4.24
C LEU A 210 5.95 2.39 -4.40
N PRO A 211 6.87 2.67 -3.47
CA PRO A 211 8.15 1.97 -3.41
C PRO A 211 7.97 0.48 -3.17
N GLU A 212 8.98 -0.31 -3.56
CA GLU A 212 8.99 -1.76 -3.33
C GLU A 212 8.82 -2.10 -1.84
N GLY A 213 7.91 -3.03 -1.55
CA GLY A 213 7.61 -3.46 -0.19
C GLY A 213 6.65 -2.53 0.58
N ILE A 214 6.02 -1.57 -0.11
CA ILE A 214 4.93 -0.75 0.41
C ILE A 214 3.65 -1.10 -0.34
N SER A 215 2.55 -1.23 0.37
CA SER A 215 1.22 -1.50 -0.20
C SER A 215 0.17 -0.53 0.34
N LEU A 216 -0.88 -0.28 -0.44
CA LEU A 216 -2.08 0.40 0.05
C LEU A 216 -2.85 -0.55 0.97
N ILE A 217 -3.43 0.00 2.04
CA ILE A 217 -4.28 -0.78 2.95
C ILE A 217 -5.71 -0.86 2.41
N SER A 218 -6.19 0.18 1.70
CA SER A 218 -7.53 0.23 1.14
C SER A 218 -7.49 0.17 -0.38
N GLU A 219 -8.21 -0.77 -0.98
CA GLU A 219 -8.36 -0.91 -2.42
C GLU A 219 -9.17 0.26 -3.03
N ASP A 220 -10.04 0.90 -2.24
CA ASP A 220 -10.92 2.00 -2.67
C ASP A 220 -10.16 3.26 -3.10
N VAL A 221 -8.90 3.40 -2.68
CA VAL A 221 -8.04 4.55 -3.02
C VAL A 221 -6.92 4.21 -4.03
N GLU A 222 -7.04 3.09 -4.73
CA GLU A 222 -6.05 2.69 -5.74
C GLU A 222 -5.94 3.73 -6.87
N THR A 223 -7.06 4.35 -7.28
CA THR A 223 -7.12 5.38 -8.31
C THR A 223 -7.68 6.67 -7.74
N VAL A 224 -6.92 7.75 -7.88
CA VAL A 224 -7.22 9.10 -7.38
C VAL A 224 -7.41 10.04 -8.56
N ASN A 225 -8.42 10.93 -8.49
CA ASN A 225 -8.64 11.95 -9.52
C ASN A 225 -7.90 13.23 -9.17
N VAL A 226 -6.87 13.54 -9.97
CA VAL A 226 -6.08 14.75 -9.81
C VAL A 226 -6.67 15.87 -10.66
N THR A 227 -7.03 16.98 -10.02
CA THR A 227 -7.53 18.18 -10.69
C THR A 227 -6.35 19.06 -11.05
N VAL A 228 -6.19 19.32 -12.35
CA VAL A 228 -5.19 20.22 -12.92
C VAL A 228 -5.88 21.55 -13.24
N PRO A 229 -5.59 22.63 -12.50
CA PRO A 229 -6.17 23.95 -12.78
C PRO A 229 -5.48 24.57 -14.00
N ILE A 230 -6.19 24.72 -15.10
CA ILE A 230 -5.70 25.38 -16.32
C ILE A 230 -6.48 26.66 -16.54
N GLU A 231 -5.76 27.76 -16.70
CA GLU A 231 -6.34 29.05 -17.01
C GLU A 231 -5.70 29.69 -18.24
N ARG A 232 -6.48 30.56 -18.88
CA ARG A 232 -6.02 31.36 -20.01
C ARG A 232 -5.11 32.48 -19.52
N ILE A 233 -4.05 32.73 -20.26
CA ILE A 233 -3.19 33.90 -20.11
C ILE A 233 -3.79 35.03 -20.91
N ILE A 234 -3.99 36.22 -20.32
CA ILE A 234 -4.47 37.41 -20.99
C ILE A 234 -3.53 38.57 -20.73
N THR A 235 -3.48 39.48 -21.69
CA THR A 235 -2.70 40.73 -21.60
C THR A 235 -3.66 41.89 -21.57
N ASN A 236 -3.53 42.79 -20.60
CA ASN A 236 -4.26 44.03 -20.50
C ASN A 236 -3.27 45.19 -20.50
N THR A 237 -3.60 46.25 -21.24
CA THR A 237 -2.79 47.47 -21.27
C THR A 237 -3.25 48.42 -20.16
N TYR A 238 -2.33 48.86 -19.32
CA TYR A 238 -2.53 49.83 -18.26
C TYR A 238 -1.68 51.08 -18.50
N THR A 239 -2.12 52.21 -17.98
CA THR A 239 -1.39 53.46 -18.09
C THR A 239 -0.62 53.76 -16.81
N LEU A 240 0.66 54.07 -16.93
CA LEU A 240 1.55 54.52 -15.88
C LEU A 240 1.76 56.04 -16.02
N ASP A 241 1.32 56.83 -15.01
CA ASP A 241 1.64 58.24 -14.94
C ASP A 241 3.16 58.46 -14.78
N LYS A 242 3.74 59.35 -15.56
CA LYS A 242 5.17 59.72 -15.48
C LYS A 242 5.59 60.16 -14.07
N LYS A 243 4.68 60.80 -13.31
CA LYS A 243 4.91 61.20 -11.92
C LYS A 243 5.18 60.02 -10.95
N ASN A 244 4.79 58.81 -11.34
CA ASN A 244 5.00 57.58 -10.57
C ASN A 244 6.31 56.83 -10.95
N ILE A 245 7.15 57.49 -11.80
CA ILE A 245 8.46 56.97 -12.19
C ILE A 245 9.50 57.64 -11.29
N THR A 246 10.27 56.87 -10.56
CA THR A 246 11.35 57.36 -9.70
C THR A 246 12.69 57.10 -10.37
N MET A 247 13.54 58.15 -10.41
CA MET A 247 14.91 58.04 -10.88
C MET A 247 15.83 57.71 -9.70
N GLN A 248 16.72 56.74 -9.85
CA GLN A 248 17.70 56.35 -8.86
C GLN A 248 19.12 56.44 -9.41
N ASN A 249 20.09 56.62 -8.51
CA ASN A 249 21.52 56.73 -8.84
C ASN A 249 21.89 57.84 -9.84
N LEU A 250 21.08 58.92 -9.87
CA LEU A 250 21.44 60.12 -10.59
C LEU A 250 22.54 60.85 -9.84
N PRO A 251 23.69 61.17 -10.44
CA PRO A 251 24.72 62.01 -9.85
C PRO A 251 24.20 63.42 -9.47
N ASP A 252 24.59 63.95 -8.31
CA ASP A 252 24.12 65.24 -7.81
C ASP A 252 24.46 66.43 -8.74
N THR A 253 25.33 66.23 -9.73
CA THR A 253 25.71 67.20 -10.71
C THR A 253 24.86 67.20 -11.99
N LEU A 254 23.89 66.30 -12.03
CA LEU A 254 23.04 66.10 -13.23
C LEU A 254 21.55 66.21 -12.88
N GLU A 255 20.79 66.74 -13.82
CA GLU A 255 19.34 66.73 -13.81
C GLU A 255 18.85 65.76 -14.91
N ALA A 256 17.79 64.99 -14.64
CA ALA A 256 17.20 64.10 -15.60
C ALA A 256 15.69 64.35 -15.70
N GLU A 257 15.17 64.38 -16.93
CA GLU A 257 13.76 64.55 -17.24
C GLU A 257 13.30 63.44 -18.15
N ILE A 258 12.09 62.93 -17.90
CA ILE A 258 11.45 61.93 -18.79
C ILE A 258 10.80 62.68 -19.95
N LEU A 259 11.43 62.58 -21.12
CA LEU A 259 10.97 63.21 -22.35
C LEU A 259 9.79 62.47 -22.98
N GLY A 260 8.98 63.18 -23.76
CA GLY A 260 7.85 62.62 -24.52
C GLY A 260 6.59 63.47 -24.42
N ALA A 261 5.74 63.45 -25.43
CA ALA A 261 4.56 64.28 -25.54
C ALA A 261 3.39 63.86 -24.63
N SER A 262 3.36 62.64 -24.13
CA SER A 262 2.32 62.10 -23.26
C SER A 262 2.76 62.13 -21.80
N ASP A 263 1.84 62.44 -20.89
CA ASP A 263 2.06 62.35 -19.43
C ASP A 263 1.97 60.91 -18.86
N THR A 264 1.63 59.97 -19.76
CA THR A 264 1.49 58.56 -19.41
C THR A 264 2.31 57.68 -20.34
N ILE A 265 2.65 56.48 -19.83
CA ILE A 265 3.29 55.40 -20.56
C ILE A 265 2.38 54.18 -20.48
N ASP A 266 2.13 53.55 -21.64
CA ASP A 266 1.34 52.33 -21.70
C ASP A 266 2.23 51.14 -21.28
N VAL A 267 1.69 50.29 -20.43
CA VAL A 267 2.34 49.10 -19.88
C VAL A 267 1.44 47.89 -20.05
N ASP A 268 1.91 46.93 -20.80
CA ASP A 268 1.19 45.66 -20.97
C ASP A 268 1.52 44.71 -19.81
N LEU A 269 0.48 44.28 -19.07
CA LEU A 269 0.56 43.29 -18.02
C LEU A 269 -0.06 42.01 -18.54
N THR A 270 0.72 40.94 -18.46
CA THR A 270 0.28 39.58 -18.82
C THR A 270 0.18 38.73 -17.58
N GLY A 271 -0.92 38.00 -17.44
CA GLY A 271 -1.16 37.11 -16.30
C GLY A 271 -2.37 36.21 -16.51
N ILE A 272 -2.65 35.37 -15.54
CA ILE A 272 -3.82 34.45 -15.57
C ILE A 272 -5.14 35.25 -15.52
N ALA A 273 -6.12 34.77 -16.27
CA ALA A 273 -7.38 35.51 -16.49
C ALA A 273 -8.13 35.82 -15.18
N SER A 274 -8.15 34.91 -14.19
CA SER A 274 -8.79 35.11 -12.89
C SER A 274 -8.20 36.30 -12.13
N VAL A 275 -6.87 36.44 -12.11
CA VAL A 275 -6.16 37.54 -11.46
C VAL A 275 -6.35 38.82 -12.27
N MET A 276 -6.10 38.78 -13.59
CA MET A 276 -6.18 39.96 -14.45
C MET A 276 -7.58 40.57 -14.50
N ASN A 277 -8.63 39.73 -14.44
CA ASN A 277 -10.03 40.22 -14.39
C ASN A 277 -10.40 40.78 -13.00
N SER A 278 -9.77 40.33 -11.92
CA SER A 278 -9.98 40.84 -10.57
C SER A 278 -9.27 42.19 -10.33
N VAL A 279 -8.17 42.41 -11.06
CA VAL A 279 -7.42 43.69 -11.03
C VAL A 279 -8.16 44.71 -11.87
N GLY A 280 -9.10 45.43 -11.27
CA GLY A 280 -9.78 46.54 -11.97
C GLY A 280 -8.80 47.64 -12.34
N VAL A 281 -8.99 48.23 -13.51
CA VAL A 281 -8.13 49.32 -14.09
C VAL A 281 -7.91 50.48 -13.10
N ARG A 282 -8.77 50.65 -12.11
CA ARG A 282 -8.71 51.73 -11.10
C ARG A 282 -8.04 51.34 -9.77
N SER A 283 -7.78 50.05 -9.54
CA SER A 283 -7.23 49.53 -8.28
C SER A 283 -5.71 49.29 -8.33
N LEU A 284 -5.12 49.24 -9.51
CA LEU A 284 -3.69 49.00 -9.72
C LEU A 284 -2.92 50.33 -9.82
N THR A 285 -2.07 50.59 -8.84
CA THR A 285 -1.12 51.71 -8.91
C THR A 285 0.22 51.22 -9.41
N LEU A 286 0.55 51.48 -10.65
CA LEU A 286 1.86 51.17 -11.21
C LEU A 286 2.91 52.18 -10.72
N LYS A 287 4.11 51.69 -10.40
CA LYS A 287 5.30 52.47 -10.11
C LYS A 287 6.44 51.90 -10.95
N ALA A 288 7.30 52.74 -11.48
CA ALA A 288 8.50 52.33 -12.16
C ALA A 288 9.73 53.02 -11.52
N THR A 289 10.88 52.39 -11.65
CA THR A 289 12.16 52.95 -11.25
C THR A 289 13.08 52.86 -12.42
N VAL A 290 13.75 53.99 -12.71
CA VAL A 290 14.78 54.09 -13.74
C VAL A 290 16.10 54.22 -13.00
N ASP A 291 16.98 53.22 -13.15
CA ASP A 291 18.32 53.23 -12.59
C ASP A 291 19.28 53.89 -13.59
N LEU A 292 19.88 55.01 -13.17
CA LEU A 292 20.79 55.83 -14.01
C LEU A 292 22.27 55.52 -13.71
N SER A 293 22.58 54.47 -12.95
CA SER A 293 23.98 54.14 -12.60
C SER A 293 24.87 53.74 -13.78
N LEU A 294 24.32 53.37 -14.92
CA LEU A 294 25.03 52.91 -16.11
C LEU A 294 25.05 53.94 -17.25
N ILE A 295 24.71 55.20 -16.98
CA ILE A 295 24.72 56.24 -18.03
C ILE A 295 26.17 56.55 -18.44
N HIS A 296 26.54 56.21 -19.65
CA HIS A 296 27.69 56.76 -20.34
C HIS A 296 27.28 58.10 -20.99
N ILE A 297 27.67 59.21 -20.37
CA ILE A 297 27.45 60.55 -20.92
C ILE A 297 28.48 60.74 -22.03
N SER A 298 28.09 60.58 -23.28
CA SER A 298 28.86 61.07 -24.42
C SER A 298 28.70 62.58 -24.48
N GLU A 299 29.81 63.36 -24.34
CA GLU A 299 29.78 64.79 -24.55
C GLU A 299 29.18 65.14 -25.94
N PRO A 300 28.29 66.13 -26.02
CA PRO A 300 27.79 66.55 -27.28
C PRO A 300 28.95 67.13 -28.12
N THR A 301 29.26 66.54 -29.25
CA THR A 301 30.18 67.08 -30.26
C THR A 301 29.67 68.44 -30.68
N ARG A 302 30.33 69.49 -30.24
CA ARG A 302 30.08 70.84 -30.74
C ARG A 302 30.36 70.87 -32.26
N PRO A 303 29.43 71.29 -33.12
CA PRO A 303 29.73 71.56 -34.51
C PRO A 303 30.59 72.81 -34.55
N TYR A 304 31.68 72.77 -35.32
CA TYR A 304 32.51 73.88 -35.63
C TYR A 304 31.73 74.86 -36.59
#